data_2c6b2d4b7e358cf6eadb34fa472a164c
#
_entry.id   2c6b2d4b7e358cf6eadb34fa472a164c
#
_cell.length_a   1.000
_cell.length_b   1.000
_cell.length_c   1.000
_cell.angle_alpha   90.00
_cell.angle_beta   90.00
_cell.angle_gamma   90.00
#
_symmetry.space_group_name_H-M   'P 1'
#
loop_
_entity.id
_entity.type
_entity.pdbx_description
1 polymer ?
#
loop_
_entity_poly.entity_id
_entity_poly.type
_entity_poly.pdbx_seq_one_letter_code
_entity_poly.pdbx_strand_id
1 'polypeptide(L)'
;MTNEYYDLIMIPGLKRPVKAMQKAKNLHNEESVLRVEAEYDQAWQAGDVEGVVACLKKDAVVITPRGDVACGHQEIRNLFGEFLGGPAKGSTHTSRIIRVNFVTDDVAVLDGEALIEGGEFAAASSLAHHMFTDILVRSGGVWLIAQIRAYAKYQVQVRQNH
;
A
#
# COMPACT_ATOMS: atom_id res chain seq x y z
N MET A 1 10.40 -3.45 31.44
CA MET A 1 10.08 -2.25 32.22
C MET A 1 9.26 -1.33 31.37
N THR A 2 7.96 -1.34 31.52
CA THR A 2 7.02 -0.47 30.86
C THR A 2 7.16 0.92 31.45
N ASN A 3 7.39 1.91 30.60
CA ASN A 3 7.63 3.29 30.99
C ASN A 3 6.28 3.93 31.42
N GLU A 4 5.92 3.78 32.69
CA GLU A 4 4.69 4.30 33.30
C GLU A 4 4.67 5.84 33.46
N TYR A 5 5.74 6.53 33.07
CA TYR A 5 5.90 7.98 33.25
C TYR A 5 5.03 8.85 32.34
N TYR A 6 4.46 8.30 31.26
CA TYR A 6 3.66 9.08 30.31
C TYR A 6 2.14 9.03 30.55
N ASP A 7 1.68 8.26 31.54
CA ASP A 7 0.24 8.07 31.75
C ASP A 7 -0.45 9.23 32.49
N LEU A 8 0.29 10.24 32.97
CA LEU A 8 -0.22 11.29 33.87
C LEU A 8 -0.03 12.73 33.40
N ILE A 9 0.39 12.98 32.16
CA ILE A 9 0.46 14.37 31.66
C ILE A 9 -0.93 14.81 31.26
N MET A 10 -1.62 15.48 32.17
CA MET A 10 -2.86 16.18 31.91
C MET A 10 -2.54 17.62 31.52
N ILE A 11 -2.87 18.01 30.29
CA ILE A 11 -2.81 19.42 29.89
C ILE A 11 -4.02 20.12 30.50
N PRO A 12 -3.84 21.21 31.28
CA PRO A 12 -4.95 21.95 31.86
C PRO A 12 -5.94 22.38 30.78
N GLY A 13 -7.21 22.03 30.93
CA GLY A 13 -8.27 22.34 29.95
C GLY A 13 -8.52 21.25 28.90
N LEU A 14 -7.72 20.20 28.78
CA LEU A 14 -7.97 19.06 27.91
C LEU A 14 -8.86 18.01 28.60
N LYS A 15 -9.97 17.64 27.97
CA LYS A 15 -10.92 16.65 28.51
C LYS A 15 -10.45 15.18 28.33
N ARG A 16 -9.31 14.92 27.67
CA ARG A 16 -8.77 13.57 27.40
C ARG A 16 -7.26 13.52 27.64
N PRO A 17 -6.72 12.42 28.19
CA PRO A 17 -5.28 12.23 28.36
C PRO A 17 -4.56 12.17 26.99
N VAL A 18 -3.34 12.72 26.94
CA VAL A 18 -2.51 12.81 25.73
C VAL A 18 -2.38 11.46 25.00
N LYS A 19 -2.21 10.37 25.75
CA LYS A 19 -2.11 9.00 25.22
C LYS A 19 -3.38 8.55 24.48
N ALA A 20 -4.57 8.91 25.00
CA ALA A 20 -5.83 8.59 24.35
C ALA A 20 -6.03 9.40 23.06
N MET A 21 -5.57 10.65 23.03
CA MET A 21 -5.60 11.49 21.83
C MET A 21 -4.64 10.96 20.76
N GLN A 22 -3.42 10.57 21.16
CA GLN A 22 -2.44 9.97 20.25
C GLN A 22 -2.95 8.65 19.69
N LYS A 23 -3.54 7.80 20.51
CA LYS A 23 -4.15 6.54 20.06
C LYS A 23 -5.30 6.79 19.06
N ALA A 24 -6.17 7.74 19.33
CA ALA A 24 -7.27 8.11 18.43
C ALA A 24 -6.74 8.67 17.08
N LYS A 25 -5.69 9.51 17.11
CA LYS A 25 -5.02 10.03 15.92
C LYS A 25 -4.40 8.90 15.08
N ASN A 26 -3.73 7.95 15.73
CA ASN A 26 -3.10 6.83 15.04
C ASN A 26 -4.15 5.94 14.37
N LEU A 27 -5.26 5.63 15.05
CA LEU A 27 -6.36 4.87 14.46
C LEU A 27 -6.96 5.58 13.24
N HIS A 28 -7.20 6.88 13.32
CA HIS A 28 -7.72 7.66 12.20
C HIS A 28 -6.74 7.71 11.01
N ASN A 29 -5.44 7.82 11.27
CA ASN A 29 -4.41 7.77 10.24
C ASN A 29 -4.35 6.37 9.59
N GLU A 30 -4.44 5.31 10.37
CA GLU A 30 -4.44 3.93 9.87
C GLU A 30 -5.64 3.66 8.96
N GLU A 31 -6.86 4.05 9.36
CA GLU A 31 -8.05 3.97 8.52
C GLU A 31 -7.89 4.74 7.21
N SER A 32 -7.23 5.91 7.26
CA SER A 32 -7.02 6.74 6.07
C SER A 32 -6.00 6.12 5.10
N VAL A 33 -4.95 5.50 5.63
CA VAL A 33 -3.94 4.76 4.83
C VAL A 33 -4.59 3.53 4.17
N LEU A 34 -5.34 2.73 4.94
CA LEU A 34 -6.03 1.55 4.43
C LEU A 34 -7.09 1.89 3.36
N ARG A 35 -7.68 3.07 3.45
CA ARG A 35 -8.62 3.56 2.43
C ARG A 35 -7.95 3.80 1.10
N VAL A 36 -6.73 4.34 1.07
CA VAL A 36 -5.98 4.54 -0.19
C VAL A 36 -5.74 3.21 -0.90
N GLU A 37 -5.38 2.16 -0.16
CA GLU A 37 -5.22 0.81 -0.71
C GLU A 37 -6.54 0.25 -1.27
N ALA A 38 -7.63 0.43 -0.54
CA ALA A 38 -8.95 0.00 -1.00
C ALA A 38 -9.41 0.75 -2.27
N GLU A 39 -9.13 2.04 -2.37
CA GLU A 39 -9.40 2.86 -3.56
C GLU A 39 -8.54 2.40 -4.76
N TYR A 40 -7.27 2.06 -4.51
CA TYR A 40 -6.38 1.49 -5.52
C TYR A 40 -6.92 0.15 -6.05
N ASP A 41 -7.32 -0.78 -5.17
CA ASP A 41 -7.92 -2.07 -5.56
C ASP A 41 -9.20 -1.89 -6.37
N GLN A 42 -10.06 -0.95 -5.98
CA GLN A 42 -11.31 -0.64 -6.70
C GLN A 42 -11.03 -0.07 -8.10
N ALA A 43 -10.08 0.86 -8.21
CA ALA A 43 -9.69 1.43 -9.50
C ALA A 43 -9.11 0.36 -10.44
N TRP A 44 -8.26 -0.53 -9.90
CA TRP A 44 -7.75 -1.68 -10.66
C TRP A 44 -8.87 -2.56 -11.18
N GLN A 45 -9.78 -2.98 -10.32
CA GLN A 45 -10.91 -3.86 -10.69
C GLN A 45 -11.81 -3.22 -11.76
N ALA A 46 -11.97 -1.89 -11.72
CA ALA A 46 -12.70 -1.15 -12.73
C ALA A 46 -11.93 -0.97 -14.06
N GLY A 47 -10.63 -1.30 -14.09
CA GLY A 47 -9.74 -0.96 -15.21
C GLY A 47 -9.51 0.55 -15.33
N ASP A 48 -9.75 1.29 -14.26
CA ASP A 48 -9.63 2.75 -14.19
C ASP A 48 -8.19 3.17 -13.91
N VAL A 49 -7.42 3.37 -14.97
CA VAL A 49 -6.03 3.81 -14.89
C VAL A 49 -5.89 5.17 -14.20
N GLU A 50 -6.81 6.10 -14.44
CA GLU A 50 -6.77 7.42 -13.79
C GLU A 50 -7.10 7.33 -12.30
N GLY A 51 -8.00 6.43 -11.90
CA GLY A 51 -8.27 6.11 -10.50
C GLY A 51 -7.05 5.53 -9.81
N VAL A 52 -6.32 4.60 -10.44
CA VAL A 52 -5.03 4.08 -9.94
C VAL A 52 -4.03 5.21 -9.75
N VAL A 53 -3.84 6.06 -10.78
CA VAL A 53 -2.90 7.19 -10.74
C VAL A 53 -3.30 8.21 -9.67
N ALA A 54 -4.59 8.41 -9.40
CA ALA A 54 -5.09 9.33 -8.38
C ALA A 54 -4.72 8.90 -6.95
N CYS A 55 -4.49 7.61 -6.70
CA CYS A 55 -4.00 7.11 -5.42
C CYS A 55 -2.51 7.40 -5.18
N LEU A 56 -1.76 7.80 -6.22
CA LEU A 56 -0.32 8.00 -6.15
C LEU A 56 0.07 9.49 -6.16
N LYS A 57 1.18 9.79 -5.52
CA LYS A 57 1.82 11.11 -5.64
C LYS A 57 2.25 11.38 -7.08
N LYS A 58 2.28 12.66 -7.47
CA LYS A 58 2.67 13.09 -8.81
C LYS A 58 4.05 12.56 -9.24
N ASP A 59 4.97 12.46 -8.30
CA ASP A 59 6.36 12.01 -8.42
C ASP A 59 6.56 10.58 -7.89
N ALA A 60 5.49 9.79 -7.76
CA ALA A 60 5.55 8.43 -7.26
C ALA A 60 6.46 7.53 -8.11
N VAL A 61 7.00 6.48 -7.49
CA VAL A 61 7.79 5.45 -8.17
C VAL A 61 7.15 4.09 -7.93
N VAL A 62 6.90 3.36 -9.00
CA VAL A 62 6.38 2.00 -8.98
C VAL A 62 7.46 1.05 -9.48
N ILE A 63 7.75 0.00 -8.70
CA ILE A 63 8.53 -1.15 -9.16
C ILE A 63 7.62 -2.38 -9.14
N THR A 64 7.44 -2.99 -10.31
CA THR A 64 6.62 -4.19 -10.46
C THR A 64 7.34 -5.44 -9.95
N PRO A 65 6.65 -6.58 -9.71
CA PRO A 65 7.29 -7.83 -9.32
C PRO A 65 8.28 -8.38 -10.35
N ARG A 66 8.22 -7.91 -11.61
CA ARG A 66 9.17 -8.25 -12.67
C ARG A 66 10.42 -7.35 -12.68
N GLY A 67 10.39 -6.27 -11.91
CA GLY A 67 11.44 -5.27 -11.86
C GLY A 67 11.28 -4.10 -12.84
N ASP A 68 10.15 -4.00 -13.55
CA ASP A 68 9.86 -2.81 -14.35
C ASP A 68 9.71 -1.60 -13.43
N VAL A 69 10.24 -0.46 -13.83
CA VAL A 69 10.22 0.78 -13.05
C VAL A 69 9.45 1.85 -13.82
N ALA A 70 8.51 2.52 -13.16
CA ALA A 70 7.79 3.67 -13.68
C ALA A 70 7.88 4.83 -12.70
N CYS A 71 8.26 6.03 -13.18
CA CYS A 71 8.48 7.23 -12.39
C CYS A 71 7.51 8.34 -12.80
N GLY A 72 6.72 8.82 -11.86
CA GLY A 72 5.74 9.88 -12.08
C GLY A 72 4.49 9.42 -12.84
N HIS A 73 3.46 10.25 -12.78
CA HIS A 73 2.12 9.90 -13.29
C HIS A 73 2.11 9.47 -14.76
N GLN A 74 2.97 10.05 -15.62
CA GLN A 74 2.93 9.72 -17.05
C GLN A 74 3.42 8.30 -17.34
N GLU A 75 4.57 7.90 -16.77
CA GLU A 75 5.10 6.55 -16.95
C GLU A 75 4.22 5.50 -16.26
N ILE A 76 3.70 5.84 -15.07
CA ILE A 76 2.78 4.98 -14.32
C ILE A 76 1.48 4.77 -15.11
N ARG A 77 0.93 5.85 -15.71
CA ARG A 77 -0.26 5.76 -16.58
C ARG A 77 -0.01 4.84 -17.79
N ASN A 78 1.15 4.94 -18.41
CA ASN A 78 1.51 4.07 -19.54
C ASN A 78 1.61 2.61 -19.07
N LEU A 79 2.34 2.34 -17.98
CA LEU A 79 2.50 1.01 -17.41
C LEU A 79 1.15 0.35 -17.10
N PHE A 80 0.29 1.03 -16.36
CA PHE A 80 -1.03 0.48 -16.00
C PHE A 80 -1.99 0.44 -17.17
N GLY A 81 -1.90 1.40 -18.11
CA GLY A 81 -2.70 1.41 -19.35
C GLY A 81 -2.44 0.17 -20.19
N GLU A 82 -1.19 -0.18 -20.40
CA GLU A 82 -0.79 -1.40 -21.11
C GLU A 82 -1.20 -2.66 -20.35
N PHE A 83 -1.02 -2.68 -19.05
CA PHE A 83 -1.28 -3.86 -18.22
C PHE A 83 -2.77 -4.14 -18.05
N LEU A 84 -3.56 -3.14 -17.65
CA LEU A 84 -5.00 -3.26 -17.44
C LEU A 84 -5.79 -3.33 -18.77
N GLY A 85 -5.26 -2.75 -19.84
CA GLY A 85 -5.81 -2.87 -21.19
C GLY A 85 -5.47 -4.20 -21.89
N GLY A 86 -4.45 -4.90 -21.40
CA GLY A 86 -3.90 -6.13 -21.97
C GLY A 86 -3.99 -7.33 -21.02
N PRO A 87 -2.84 -7.84 -20.51
CA PRO A 87 -2.80 -9.13 -19.81
C PRO A 87 -3.60 -9.18 -18.50
N ALA A 88 -3.82 -8.04 -17.83
CA ALA A 88 -4.64 -7.96 -16.62
C ALA A 88 -6.07 -7.47 -16.87
N LYS A 89 -6.50 -7.38 -18.13
CA LYS A 89 -7.85 -6.94 -18.46
C LYS A 89 -8.90 -7.84 -17.82
N GLY A 90 -9.82 -7.22 -17.06
CA GLY A 90 -10.90 -7.93 -16.36
C GLY A 90 -10.44 -8.70 -15.13
N SER A 91 -9.20 -8.50 -14.68
CA SER A 91 -8.72 -9.07 -13.43
C SER A 91 -9.21 -8.27 -12.22
N THR A 92 -9.23 -8.93 -11.06
CA THR A 92 -9.34 -8.27 -9.76
C THR A 92 -7.97 -8.15 -9.12
N HIS A 93 -7.79 -7.15 -8.28
CA HIS A 93 -6.61 -6.98 -7.42
C HIS A 93 -7.11 -6.90 -5.97
N THR A 94 -6.48 -7.64 -5.09
CA THR A 94 -6.81 -7.63 -3.66
C THR A 94 -5.54 -7.44 -2.85
N SER A 95 -5.47 -6.35 -2.11
CA SER A 95 -4.40 -6.05 -1.17
C SER A 95 -4.73 -6.60 0.21
N ARG A 96 -3.98 -7.62 0.65
CA ARG A 96 -4.05 -8.13 2.02
C ARG A 96 -2.96 -7.48 2.86
N ILE A 97 -3.34 -6.51 3.68
CA ILE A 97 -2.40 -5.77 4.50
C ILE A 97 -1.93 -6.63 5.67
N ILE A 98 -0.60 -6.74 5.83
CA ILE A 98 0.06 -7.48 6.92
C ILE A 98 0.41 -6.54 8.06
N ARG A 99 0.91 -5.34 7.72
CA ARG A 99 1.36 -4.37 8.70
C ARG A 99 1.29 -2.94 8.18
N VAL A 100 0.90 -2.03 9.05
CA VAL A 100 1.05 -0.58 8.88
C VAL A 100 2.01 -0.07 9.95
N ASN A 101 3.04 0.67 9.56
CA ASN A 101 4.00 1.29 10.45
C ASN A 101 4.14 2.78 10.15
N PHE A 102 3.79 3.63 11.12
CA PHE A 102 3.98 5.08 11.02
C PHE A 102 5.42 5.44 11.40
N VAL A 103 6.21 5.84 10.41
CA VAL A 103 7.60 6.33 10.61
C VAL A 103 7.58 7.73 11.21
N THR A 104 6.63 8.55 10.76
CA THR A 104 6.28 9.86 11.31
C THR A 104 4.77 10.03 11.29
N ASP A 105 4.27 11.15 11.76
CA ASP A 105 2.83 11.49 11.66
C ASP A 105 2.33 11.57 10.19
N ASP A 106 3.23 11.80 9.25
CA ASP A 106 2.92 12.05 7.84
C ASP A 106 3.56 11.03 6.88
N VAL A 107 4.21 9.97 7.40
CA VAL A 107 4.82 8.91 6.60
C VAL A 107 4.45 7.56 7.19
N ALA A 108 3.83 6.72 6.38
CA ALA A 108 3.51 5.33 6.70
C ALA A 108 4.21 4.37 5.74
N VAL A 109 4.65 3.24 6.27
CA VAL A 109 5.12 2.08 5.50
C VAL A 109 4.11 0.96 5.71
N LEU A 110 3.63 0.41 4.61
CA LEU A 110 2.62 -0.61 4.56
C LEU A 110 3.19 -1.84 3.85
N ASP A 111 3.18 -2.97 4.53
CA ASP A 111 3.59 -4.25 3.95
C ASP A 111 2.35 -5.12 3.72
N GLY A 112 2.28 -5.77 2.56
CA GLY A 112 1.15 -6.60 2.20
C GLY A 112 1.45 -7.69 1.18
N GLU A 113 0.43 -8.48 0.91
CA GLU A 113 0.37 -9.41 -0.21
C GLU A 113 -0.67 -8.93 -1.20
N ALA A 114 -0.35 -8.96 -2.48
CA ALA A 114 -1.28 -8.70 -3.57
C ALA A 114 -1.66 -10.01 -4.25
N LEU A 115 -2.95 -10.19 -4.48
CA LEU A 115 -3.50 -11.29 -5.26
C LEU A 115 -4.23 -10.73 -6.46
N ILE A 116 -3.78 -11.11 -7.66
CA ILE A 116 -4.44 -10.81 -8.92
C ILE A 116 -5.16 -12.07 -9.40
N GLU A 117 -6.46 -11.98 -9.60
CA GLU A 117 -7.29 -13.09 -10.06
C GLU A 117 -8.02 -12.71 -11.36
N GLY A 118 -8.21 -13.69 -12.24
CA GLY A 118 -8.78 -13.44 -13.57
C GLY A 118 -7.78 -12.81 -14.54
N GLY A 119 -8.18 -12.70 -15.81
CA GLY A 119 -7.31 -12.24 -16.88
C GLY A 119 -6.22 -13.26 -17.28
N GLU A 120 -5.50 -12.98 -18.36
CA GLU A 120 -4.44 -13.85 -18.87
C GLU A 120 -3.22 -13.89 -17.93
N PHE A 121 -2.93 -12.76 -17.29
CA PHE A 121 -1.78 -12.64 -16.39
C PHE A 121 -1.90 -13.59 -15.20
N ALA A 122 -3.06 -13.64 -14.55
CA ALA A 122 -3.26 -14.51 -13.39
C ALA A 122 -3.16 -16.00 -13.74
N ALA A 123 -3.59 -16.40 -14.94
CA ALA A 123 -3.51 -17.77 -15.39
C ALA A 123 -2.08 -18.20 -15.78
N ALA A 124 -1.23 -17.26 -16.22
CA ALA A 124 0.08 -17.55 -16.80
C ALA A 124 1.26 -17.21 -15.88
N SER A 125 1.04 -16.48 -14.78
CA SER A 125 2.13 -15.89 -14.00
C SER A 125 2.06 -16.24 -12.51
N SER A 126 3.16 -16.81 -11.99
CA SER A 126 3.36 -16.96 -10.55
C SER A 126 3.45 -15.61 -9.80
N LEU A 127 3.67 -14.53 -10.53
CA LEU A 127 3.70 -13.16 -9.98
C LEU A 127 2.30 -12.57 -9.72
N ALA A 128 1.24 -13.28 -10.10
CA ALA A 128 -0.14 -12.92 -9.74
C ALA A 128 -0.36 -12.92 -8.22
N HIS A 129 0.44 -13.70 -7.47
CA HIS A 129 0.52 -13.60 -6.01
C HIS A 129 1.93 -13.14 -5.63
N HIS A 130 2.04 -11.91 -5.15
CA HIS A 130 3.32 -11.30 -4.81
C HIS A 130 3.24 -10.50 -3.51
N MET A 131 4.38 -10.11 -2.99
CA MET A 131 4.50 -9.22 -1.84
C MET A 131 4.66 -7.78 -2.33
N PHE A 132 4.27 -6.84 -1.49
CA PHE A 132 4.56 -5.42 -1.73
C PHE A 132 4.88 -4.68 -0.44
N THR A 133 5.60 -3.58 -0.60
CA THR A 133 5.81 -2.56 0.43
C THR A 133 5.48 -1.22 -0.19
N ASP A 134 4.49 -0.54 0.37
CA ASP A 134 4.10 0.79 -0.05
C ASP A 134 4.52 1.84 0.97
N ILE A 135 5.02 2.97 0.48
CA ILE A 135 5.32 4.13 1.29
C ILE A 135 4.28 5.18 0.97
N LEU A 136 3.47 5.50 1.98
CA LEU A 136 2.46 6.55 1.87
C LEU A 136 2.93 7.82 2.58
N VAL A 137 2.60 8.95 1.99
CA VAL A 137 2.94 10.28 2.52
C VAL A 137 1.68 11.13 2.59
N ARG A 138 1.48 11.77 3.73
CA ARG A 138 0.41 12.75 3.91
C ARG A 138 0.90 14.15 3.58
N SER A 139 0.18 14.85 2.72
CA SER A 139 0.41 16.25 2.38
C SER A 139 -0.92 16.97 2.27
N GLY A 140 -1.06 18.13 2.92
CA GLY A 140 -2.33 18.87 2.93
C GLY A 140 -3.51 18.07 3.51
N GLY A 141 -3.25 17.11 4.41
CA GLY A 141 -4.27 16.26 5.02
C GLY A 141 -4.66 15.02 4.20
N VAL A 142 -4.12 14.85 2.98
CA VAL A 142 -4.41 13.73 2.09
C VAL A 142 -3.25 12.74 2.08
N TRP A 143 -3.54 11.46 2.27
CA TRP A 143 -2.58 10.38 2.12
C TRP A 143 -2.52 9.91 0.66
N LEU A 144 -1.32 9.76 0.12
CA LEU A 144 -1.07 9.24 -1.23
C LEU A 144 0.13 8.29 -1.19
N ILE A 145 0.13 7.30 -2.06
CA ILE A 145 1.25 6.38 -2.23
C ILE A 145 2.40 7.12 -2.94
N ALA A 146 3.53 7.21 -2.27
CA ALA A 146 4.75 7.79 -2.84
C ALA A 146 5.59 6.75 -3.55
N GLN A 147 5.57 5.51 -3.07
CA GLN A 147 6.34 4.41 -3.66
C GLN A 147 5.61 3.09 -3.51
N ILE A 148 5.61 2.30 -4.58
CA ILE A 148 5.22 0.89 -4.59
C ILE A 148 6.48 0.07 -4.87
N ARG A 149 6.74 -0.93 -4.04
CA ARG A 149 7.81 -1.91 -4.19
C ARG A 149 7.21 -3.31 -4.16
N ALA A 150 6.86 -3.82 -5.33
CA ALA A 150 6.37 -5.18 -5.44
C ALA A 150 7.50 -6.17 -5.73
N TYR A 151 7.44 -7.35 -5.16
CA TYR A 151 8.47 -8.38 -5.29
C TYR A 151 7.89 -9.79 -5.23
N ALA A 152 8.53 -10.71 -5.95
CA ALA A 152 8.12 -12.10 -6.00
C ALA A 152 8.18 -12.76 -4.63
N LYS A 153 7.18 -13.58 -4.31
CA LYS A 153 7.18 -14.43 -3.12
C LYS A 153 7.93 -15.72 -3.42
N TYR A 154 9.19 -15.83 -2.99
CA TYR A 154 9.97 -17.05 -3.15
C TYR A 154 9.68 -18.05 -2.04
N GLN A 155 9.32 -19.27 -2.40
CA GLN A 155 9.33 -20.41 -1.48
C GLN A 155 10.69 -21.08 -1.58
N VAL A 156 11.49 -21.00 -0.53
CA VAL A 156 12.73 -21.78 -0.43
C VAL A 156 12.33 -23.23 -0.18
N GLN A 157 12.49 -24.08 -1.20
CA GLN A 157 12.41 -25.53 -1.00
C GLN A 157 13.68 -25.97 -0.27
N VAL A 158 13.59 -26.21 1.02
CA VAL A 158 14.67 -26.90 1.76
C VAL A 158 14.67 -28.35 1.27
N ARG A 159 15.66 -28.71 0.45
CA ARG A 159 15.90 -30.11 0.13
C ARG A 159 16.28 -30.83 1.42
N GLN A 160 15.38 -31.68 1.92
CA GLN A 160 15.74 -32.64 2.95
C GLN A 160 16.64 -33.69 2.28
N ASN A 161 17.95 -33.58 2.53
CA ASN A 161 18.88 -34.67 2.17
C ASN A 161 18.59 -35.83 3.13
N HIS A 162 18.03 -36.90 2.61
CA HIS A 162 17.95 -38.20 3.27
C HIS A 162 19.28 -38.98 3.08
#